data_a6782c708ce76f71111f643897343f37
#
_entry.id   a6782c708ce76f71111f643897343f37
#
_cell.length_a   1.000
_cell.length_b   1.000
_cell.length_c   1.000
_cell.angle_alpha   90.00
_cell.angle_beta   90.00
_cell.angle_gamma   90.00
#
_symmetry.space_group_name_H-M   'P 1'
#
loop_
_entity.id
_entity.type
_entity.pdbx_description
1 polymer ?
#
loop_
_entity_poly.entity_id
_entity_poly.type
_entity_poly.pdbx_seq_one_letter_code
_entity_poly.pdbx_strand_id
1 'polypeptide(L)'
;MKKLVESSSVEVAYKEVDVVTTGTFGAMCSSGALINLGHADPPIKIQRAWINDVEVCHSGAAVDLYIGATIMSETRPFEYGGGHVIEDLISGKEVEVRATAYGTDCYPRTKLRTTITKDDLNQFYLLNFRNCYQRYVCATNSRDEIIYTYMGKLLPRFRNATFSGSGALNPLMNDPDYETIGIGTRIFLGGGQGYVIGEGTQHDPGNRFGTLMVRGDCKKMSSELIRGAAFTKYGTTLCVGVGIPIPILNEGLAKKTAILDEEIVTDIVDYGIPRRERPKLGRVSYKELKSGAITINDKEVRVSPLSSLKTARKIAEILKSWIENSSFYLSAPAESLPTDTVCKPMKQTEEIAFVNSVTHAAVTCTEDEEIKAVAERIINHSVNHVVVTDEQGKLRGIVTSWDITKAVAKGKRRLADIIIRKVVTTKPDESLEAASRKMAQHQISALPVIDQDRKVLGIVTSEDIAKLLGR
;
A
#
# COMPACT_ATOMS: atom_id res chain seq x y z
N MET A 1 25.70 26.34 0.16
CA MET A 1 25.65 26.74 1.58
C MET A 1 26.87 26.23 2.37
N LYS A 2 27.09 24.91 2.58
CA LYS A 2 28.19 24.39 3.45
C LYS A 2 29.58 24.96 3.16
N LYS A 3 30.00 24.96 1.89
CA LYS A 3 31.33 25.51 1.50
C LYS A 3 31.48 26.99 1.91
N LEU A 4 30.42 27.75 1.80
CA LEU A 4 30.42 29.17 2.14
C LEU A 4 30.51 29.36 3.66
N VAL A 5 29.75 28.58 4.42
CA VAL A 5 29.82 28.57 5.90
C VAL A 5 31.21 28.20 6.40
N GLU A 6 31.89 27.20 5.78
CA GLU A 6 33.21 26.75 6.18
C GLU A 6 34.33 27.71 5.75
N SER A 7 34.21 28.34 4.58
CA SER A 7 35.23 29.25 4.07
C SER A 7 35.15 30.66 4.62
N SER A 8 34.00 31.06 5.19
CA SER A 8 33.75 32.39 5.70
C SER A 8 33.11 32.31 7.10
N SER A 9 31.77 32.45 7.17
CA SER A 9 31.00 32.34 8.41
C SER A 9 29.51 32.13 8.10
N VAL A 10 28.72 31.74 9.10
CA VAL A 10 27.26 31.66 8.98
C VAL A 10 26.64 33.01 8.64
N GLU A 11 27.14 34.08 9.24
CA GLU A 11 26.69 35.44 9.00
C GLU A 11 26.91 35.87 7.54
N VAL A 12 28.07 35.56 6.97
CA VAL A 12 28.39 35.86 5.56
C VAL A 12 27.48 35.01 4.66
N ALA A 13 27.34 33.72 4.95
CA ALA A 13 26.48 32.82 4.18
C ALA A 13 25.01 33.26 4.19
N TYR A 14 24.51 33.77 5.31
CA TYR A 14 23.18 34.34 5.42
C TYR A 14 22.99 35.62 4.56
N LYS A 15 24.02 36.45 4.45
CA LYS A 15 23.95 37.67 3.65
C LYS A 15 24.09 37.46 2.14
N GLU A 16 24.75 36.36 1.74
CA GLU A 16 25.08 36.11 0.33
C GLU A 16 24.13 35.11 -0.36
N VAL A 17 23.35 34.33 0.41
CA VAL A 17 22.45 33.31 -0.13
C VAL A 17 21.02 33.62 0.21
N ASP A 18 20.21 33.97 -0.78
CA ASP A 18 18.78 34.24 -0.59
C ASP A 18 17.96 32.96 -0.47
N VAL A 19 18.28 31.94 -1.26
CA VAL A 19 17.47 30.69 -1.35
C VAL A 19 18.35 29.45 -1.54
N VAL A 20 18.05 28.38 -0.83
CA VAL A 20 18.58 27.05 -1.09
C VAL A 20 17.50 26.19 -1.74
N THR A 21 17.75 25.67 -2.94
CA THR A 21 16.84 24.74 -3.62
C THR A 21 17.10 23.30 -3.22
N THR A 22 16.03 22.56 -3.01
CA THR A 22 16.06 21.16 -2.60
C THR A 22 15.40 20.27 -3.63
N GLY A 23 15.54 18.96 -3.50
CA GLY A 23 14.93 18.02 -4.43
C GLY A 23 14.86 16.59 -3.88
N THR A 24 13.79 15.90 -4.24
CA THR A 24 13.63 14.47 -4.00
C THR A 24 12.91 13.82 -5.17
N PHE A 25 13.24 12.56 -5.45
CA PHE A 25 12.56 11.73 -6.46
C PHE A 25 12.60 10.28 -6.03
N GLY A 26 11.45 9.71 -5.75
CA GLY A 26 11.34 8.30 -5.33
C GLY A 26 9.91 7.81 -5.31
N ALA A 27 9.75 6.53 -5.01
CA ALA A 27 8.46 5.88 -4.91
C ALA A 27 7.65 6.42 -3.73
N MET A 28 6.45 6.91 -4.02
CA MET A 28 5.50 7.48 -3.08
C MET A 28 4.17 6.73 -3.16
N CYS A 29 4.06 5.62 -2.43
CA CYS A 29 2.89 4.73 -2.44
C CYS A 29 1.58 5.44 -2.03
N SER A 30 1.66 6.52 -1.26
CA SER A 30 0.52 7.34 -0.83
C SER A 30 0.04 8.36 -1.88
N SER A 31 0.49 8.23 -3.12
CA SER A 31 0.07 9.08 -4.23
C SER A 31 -1.20 8.56 -4.89
N GLY A 32 -1.93 9.47 -5.48
CA GLY A 32 -3.05 9.19 -6.35
C GLY A 32 -3.46 10.44 -7.13
N ALA A 33 -4.45 10.30 -7.99
CA ALA A 33 -4.97 11.43 -8.75
C ALA A 33 -6.49 11.55 -8.64
N LEU A 34 -6.95 12.78 -8.41
CA LEU A 34 -8.34 13.16 -8.56
C LEU A 34 -8.58 13.54 -10.01
N ILE A 35 -9.62 12.95 -10.61
CA ILE A 35 -9.97 13.11 -12.02
C ILE A 35 -11.44 13.48 -12.12
N ASN A 36 -11.78 14.55 -12.85
CA ASN A 36 -13.15 14.83 -13.25
C ASN A 36 -13.31 14.58 -14.74
N LEU A 37 -14.15 13.61 -15.10
CA LEU A 37 -14.40 13.19 -16.50
C LEU A 37 -15.31 14.15 -17.26
N GLY A 38 -16.12 14.98 -16.56
CA GLY A 38 -17.27 15.66 -17.15
C GLY A 38 -18.48 14.71 -17.31
N HIS A 39 -19.66 15.28 -17.50
CA HIS A 39 -20.88 14.53 -17.69
C HIS A 39 -21.01 13.96 -19.10
N ALA A 40 -21.43 12.71 -19.20
CA ALA A 40 -21.85 12.09 -20.45
C ALA A 40 -23.26 12.57 -20.85
N ASP A 41 -23.64 12.36 -22.08
CA ASP A 41 -25.01 12.56 -22.60
C ASP A 41 -25.60 11.21 -23.08
N PRO A 42 -26.67 10.69 -22.45
CA PRO A 42 -27.26 11.07 -21.16
C PRO A 42 -26.27 10.94 -19.97
N PRO A 43 -26.47 11.68 -18.86
CA PRO A 43 -25.55 11.68 -17.75
C PRO A 43 -25.55 10.35 -16.97
N ILE A 44 -24.41 10.06 -16.34
CA ILE A 44 -24.19 8.90 -15.49
C ILE A 44 -23.77 9.34 -14.07
N LYS A 45 -24.24 8.64 -13.03
CA LYS A 45 -23.71 8.71 -11.67
C LYS A 45 -22.92 7.44 -11.40
N ILE A 46 -21.62 7.51 -11.56
CA ILE A 46 -20.72 6.36 -11.51
C ILE A 46 -20.75 5.68 -10.15
N GLN A 47 -20.91 4.36 -10.14
CA GLN A 47 -20.83 3.50 -8.97
C GLN A 47 -19.51 2.73 -8.92
N ARG A 48 -19.09 2.18 -10.07
CA ARG A 48 -17.80 1.53 -10.24
C ARG A 48 -17.20 1.98 -11.57
N ALA A 49 -15.90 2.18 -11.58
CA ALA A 49 -15.19 2.51 -12.79
C ALA A 49 -13.80 1.86 -12.84
N TRP A 50 -13.30 1.72 -14.06
CA TRP A 50 -11.96 1.24 -14.38
C TRP A 50 -11.33 2.18 -15.38
N ILE A 51 -10.06 2.48 -15.19
CA ILE A 51 -9.24 3.14 -16.20
C ILE A 51 -8.20 2.13 -16.68
N ASN A 52 -8.23 1.79 -17.96
CA ASN A 52 -7.63 0.58 -18.55
C ASN A 52 -8.03 -0.67 -17.79
N ASP A 53 -7.74 -1.35 -17.02
CA ASP A 53 -8.21 -2.44 -16.19
C ASP A 53 -7.84 -2.26 -14.69
N VAL A 54 -7.62 -1.00 -14.31
CA VAL A 54 -7.38 -0.61 -12.93
C VAL A 54 -8.65 -0.05 -12.34
N GLU A 55 -9.21 -0.71 -11.32
CA GLU A 55 -10.39 -0.23 -10.62
C GLU A 55 -10.08 1.08 -9.89
N VAL A 56 -10.96 2.06 -9.99
CA VAL A 56 -10.82 3.37 -9.36
C VAL A 56 -11.94 3.63 -8.38
N CYS A 57 -11.66 4.41 -7.35
CA CYS A 57 -12.68 4.83 -6.40
C CYS A 57 -13.49 5.98 -6.99
N HIS A 58 -14.81 5.92 -6.91
CA HIS A 58 -15.63 7.11 -7.07
C HIS A 58 -15.57 7.86 -5.73
N SER A 59 -15.23 9.15 -5.76
CA SER A 59 -14.87 9.84 -4.52
C SER A 59 -15.62 11.12 -4.24
N GLY A 60 -16.34 11.64 -5.22
CA GLY A 60 -17.00 12.91 -5.07
C GLY A 60 -18.39 12.92 -5.71
N ALA A 61 -18.62 13.86 -6.60
CA ALA A 61 -19.83 13.93 -7.37
C ALA A 61 -19.86 12.88 -8.50
N ALA A 62 -20.94 12.79 -9.21
CA ALA A 62 -21.32 11.75 -10.15
C ALA A 62 -20.20 11.19 -11.07
N VAL A 63 -19.24 12.03 -11.45
CA VAL A 63 -18.17 11.71 -12.42
C VAL A 63 -16.77 12.01 -11.89
N ASP A 64 -16.63 12.24 -10.60
CA ASP A 64 -15.34 12.41 -9.92
C ASP A 64 -14.79 11.05 -9.54
N LEU A 65 -13.55 10.79 -9.95
CA LEU A 65 -12.84 9.55 -9.71
C LEU A 65 -11.54 9.83 -8.95
N TYR A 66 -11.15 8.91 -8.09
CA TYR A 66 -9.82 8.90 -7.49
C TYR A 66 -9.11 7.60 -7.84
N ILE A 67 -7.92 7.70 -8.44
CA ILE A 67 -7.06 6.56 -8.72
C ILE A 67 -5.84 6.58 -7.81
N GLY A 68 -5.72 5.56 -6.93
CA GLY A 68 -4.55 5.37 -6.07
C GLY A 68 -3.41 4.70 -6.83
N ALA A 69 -2.19 5.18 -6.63
CA ALA A 69 -1.00 4.65 -7.33
C ALA A 69 -0.73 3.17 -7.07
N THR A 70 -1.20 2.63 -5.95
CA THR A 70 -0.98 1.24 -5.53
C THR A 70 -2.07 0.27 -5.95
N ILE A 71 -3.15 0.74 -6.57
CA ILE A 71 -4.19 -0.13 -7.10
C ILE A 71 -3.62 -0.86 -8.31
N MET A 72 -3.65 -2.19 -8.27
CA MET A 72 -3.12 -3.03 -9.34
C MET A 72 -4.14 -3.28 -10.45
N SER A 73 -3.65 -3.49 -11.66
CA SER A 73 -4.40 -3.98 -12.80
C SER A 73 -5.01 -5.36 -12.49
N GLU A 74 -6.24 -5.59 -12.93
CA GLU A 74 -6.92 -6.89 -12.80
C GLU A 74 -6.27 -7.98 -13.68
N THR A 75 -5.75 -7.61 -14.84
CA THR A 75 -5.18 -8.56 -15.82
C THR A 75 -3.66 -8.65 -15.76
N ARG A 76 -2.97 -7.62 -15.24
CA ARG A 76 -1.50 -7.53 -15.12
C ARG A 76 -1.07 -7.14 -13.70
N PRO A 77 -1.46 -7.92 -12.67
CA PRO A 77 -1.08 -7.61 -11.30
C PRO A 77 0.45 -7.60 -11.16
N PHE A 78 0.97 -6.72 -10.31
CA PHE A 78 2.40 -6.46 -10.07
C PHE A 78 3.20 -5.90 -11.27
N GLU A 79 2.60 -5.63 -12.41
CA GLU A 79 3.25 -5.07 -13.59
C GLU A 79 2.69 -3.70 -13.96
N TYR A 80 1.38 -3.52 -13.84
CA TYR A 80 0.66 -2.31 -14.18
C TYR A 80 -0.34 -1.95 -13.08
N GLY A 81 -0.65 -0.68 -12.91
CA GLY A 81 -1.63 -0.20 -11.93
C GLY A 81 -1.80 1.31 -11.95
N GLY A 82 -2.41 1.86 -10.91
CA GLY A 82 -2.80 3.27 -10.86
C GLY A 82 -1.67 4.26 -11.10
N GLY A 83 -0.46 3.96 -10.60
CA GLY A 83 0.71 4.80 -10.88
C GLY A 83 1.05 4.86 -12.37
N HIS A 84 0.92 3.76 -13.10
CA HIS A 84 1.14 3.71 -14.55
C HIS A 84 0.04 4.43 -15.33
N VAL A 85 -1.22 4.30 -14.89
CA VAL A 85 -2.34 5.05 -15.49
C VAL A 85 -2.12 6.56 -15.36
N ILE A 86 -1.67 7.03 -14.19
CA ILE A 86 -1.35 8.45 -13.97
C ILE A 86 -0.22 8.90 -14.90
N GLU A 87 0.86 8.12 -15.03
CA GLU A 87 1.96 8.40 -15.96
C GLU A 87 1.49 8.43 -17.41
N ASP A 88 0.68 7.45 -17.84
CA ASP A 88 0.15 7.35 -19.20
C ASP A 88 -0.69 8.59 -19.56
N LEU A 89 -1.60 9.02 -18.68
CA LEU A 89 -2.37 10.24 -18.86
C LEU A 89 -1.47 11.49 -18.91
N ILE A 90 -0.50 11.63 -17.98
CA ILE A 90 0.44 12.78 -17.98
C ILE A 90 1.23 12.83 -19.30
N SER A 91 1.64 11.67 -19.82
CA SER A 91 2.38 11.57 -21.09
C SER A 91 1.52 11.85 -22.34
N GLY A 92 0.20 12.03 -22.16
CA GLY A 92 -0.76 12.29 -23.25
C GLY A 92 -1.23 11.03 -23.98
N LYS A 93 -1.00 9.84 -23.41
CA LYS A 93 -1.53 8.60 -23.96
C LYS A 93 -3.04 8.50 -23.73
N GLU A 94 -3.71 7.84 -24.67
CA GLU A 94 -5.10 7.47 -24.58
C GLU A 94 -5.28 6.29 -23.63
N VAL A 95 -6.28 6.36 -22.75
CA VAL A 95 -6.67 5.30 -21.82
C VAL A 95 -8.15 4.99 -21.92
N GLU A 96 -8.54 3.73 -21.78
CA GLU A 96 -9.93 3.31 -21.77
C GLU A 96 -10.56 3.60 -20.40
N VAL A 97 -11.77 4.15 -20.40
CA VAL A 97 -12.62 4.28 -19.21
C VAL A 97 -13.85 3.41 -19.37
N ARG A 98 -14.09 2.55 -18.37
CA ARG A 98 -15.32 1.77 -18.22
C ARG A 98 -15.98 2.13 -16.91
N ALA A 99 -17.30 2.32 -16.92
CA ALA A 99 -18.05 2.63 -15.72
C ALA A 99 -19.42 1.97 -15.72
N THR A 100 -19.93 1.70 -14.50
CA THR A 100 -21.27 1.19 -14.26
C THR A 100 -21.99 1.99 -13.19
N ALA A 101 -23.32 2.03 -13.27
CA ALA A 101 -24.19 2.73 -12.36
C ALA A 101 -25.54 2.01 -12.24
N TYR A 102 -26.34 2.33 -11.20
CA TYR A 102 -27.68 1.76 -11.02
C TYR A 102 -28.79 2.50 -11.81
N GLY A 103 -28.50 3.70 -12.32
CA GLY A 103 -29.48 4.54 -13.02
C GLY A 103 -30.46 5.24 -12.09
N THR A 104 -30.76 6.51 -12.39
CA THR A 104 -31.77 7.32 -11.71
C THR A 104 -32.46 8.21 -12.76
N ASP A 105 -33.57 8.87 -12.40
CA ASP A 105 -34.26 9.75 -13.34
C ASP A 105 -33.37 10.89 -13.84
N CYS A 106 -32.51 11.44 -12.98
CA CYS A 106 -31.56 12.51 -13.36
C CYS A 106 -30.21 11.98 -13.91
N TYR A 107 -29.88 10.69 -13.71
CA TYR A 107 -28.70 10.03 -14.22
C TYR A 107 -29.08 8.66 -14.82
N PRO A 108 -29.75 8.65 -15.98
CA PRO A 108 -30.38 7.43 -16.51
C PRO A 108 -29.37 6.42 -17.09
N ARG A 109 -28.17 6.85 -17.44
CA ARG A 109 -27.15 5.95 -18.02
C ARG A 109 -26.62 4.98 -16.95
N THR A 110 -26.61 3.69 -17.30
CA THR A 110 -26.16 2.61 -16.40
C THR A 110 -24.79 2.05 -16.75
N LYS A 111 -24.30 2.29 -17.97
CA LYS A 111 -22.99 1.82 -18.45
C LYS A 111 -22.33 2.88 -19.32
N LEU A 112 -21.01 2.99 -19.20
CA LEU A 112 -20.18 3.86 -20.03
C LEU A 112 -18.93 3.10 -20.44
N ARG A 113 -18.51 3.27 -21.68
CA ARG A 113 -17.20 2.91 -22.20
C ARG A 113 -16.75 3.99 -23.16
N THR A 114 -15.56 4.53 -22.94
CA THR A 114 -14.95 5.56 -23.76
C THR A 114 -13.44 5.51 -23.65
N THR A 115 -12.74 6.25 -24.49
CA THR A 115 -11.31 6.53 -24.34
C THR A 115 -11.10 8.00 -24.04
N ILE A 116 -10.09 8.32 -23.27
CA ILE A 116 -9.75 9.68 -22.86
C ILE A 116 -8.24 9.89 -22.90
N THR A 117 -7.86 11.13 -23.10
CA THR A 117 -6.52 11.68 -22.82
C THR A 117 -6.61 12.69 -21.69
N LYS A 118 -5.48 13.24 -21.24
CA LYS A 118 -5.50 14.32 -20.23
C LYS A 118 -6.25 15.57 -20.67
N ASP A 119 -6.37 15.81 -21.99
CA ASP A 119 -7.00 17.01 -22.54
C ASP A 119 -8.54 16.91 -22.51
N ASP A 120 -9.09 15.70 -22.44
CA ASP A 120 -10.52 15.43 -22.28
C ASP A 120 -11.01 15.60 -20.84
N LEU A 121 -10.11 15.75 -19.88
CA LEU A 121 -10.44 15.88 -18.47
C LEU A 121 -10.72 17.35 -18.08
N ASN A 122 -11.70 17.58 -17.22
CA ASN A 122 -11.88 18.90 -16.61
C ASN A 122 -10.78 19.17 -15.55
N GLN A 123 -10.68 18.30 -14.55
CA GLN A 123 -9.66 18.34 -13.52
C GLN A 123 -8.83 17.06 -13.54
N PHE A 124 -7.52 17.23 -13.34
CA PHE A 124 -6.58 16.14 -13.18
C PHE A 124 -5.50 16.57 -12.20
N TYR A 125 -5.72 16.27 -10.90
CA TYR A 125 -4.85 16.72 -9.82
C TYR A 125 -4.14 15.55 -9.16
N LEU A 126 -2.80 15.63 -9.10
CA LEU A 126 -2.03 14.76 -8.20
C LEU A 126 -2.34 15.16 -6.76
N LEU A 127 -2.70 14.16 -5.95
CA LEU A 127 -2.77 14.25 -4.50
C LEU A 127 -1.76 13.26 -3.94
N ASN A 128 -0.83 13.74 -3.14
CA ASN A 128 0.08 12.88 -2.41
C ASN A 128 -0.08 13.14 -0.93
N PHE A 129 -0.64 12.17 -0.22
CA PHE A 129 -0.98 12.29 1.19
C PHE A 129 0.23 12.27 2.12
N ARG A 130 1.42 11.85 1.60
CA ARG A 130 2.64 11.75 2.39
C ARG A 130 3.87 11.75 1.50
N ASN A 131 4.56 12.88 1.45
CA ASN A 131 5.78 13.07 0.66
C ASN A 131 6.87 13.74 1.49
N CYS A 132 8.03 13.94 0.88
CA CYS A 132 9.19 14.59 1.49
C CYS A 132 9.49 14.08 2.90
N TYR A 133 9.49 12.74 3.07
CA TYR A 133 9.87 12.15 4.35
C TYR A 133 11.18 12.77 4.83
N GLN A 134 11.16 13.33 6.05
CA GLN A 134 12.32 13.98 6.63
C GLN A 134 13.54 13.04 6.63
N ARG A 135 13.33 11.78 7.00
CA ARG A 135 14.30 10.69 6.82
C ARG A 135 13.59 9.37 6.62
N TYR A 136 14.30 8.39 6.09
CA TYR A 136 13.76 7.05 5.92
C TYR A 136 14.71 6.01 6.51
N VAL A 137 14.21 4.84 6.87
CA VAL A 137 15.04 3.74 7.40
C VAL A 137 15.87 3.08 6.29
N CYS A 138 16.95 2.41 6.68
CA CYS A 138 17.66 1.45 5.86
C CYS A 138 17.10 0.06 6.15
N ALA A 139 16.55 -0.62 5.14
CA ALA A 139 15.86 -1.91 5.30
C ALA A 139 16.77 -3.08 4.90
N THR A 140 16.73 -4.15 5.69
CA THR A 140 17.40 -5.42 5.40
C THR A 140 16.54 -6.59 5.85
N ASN A 141 17.02 -7.85 5.75
CA ASN A 141 16.21 -9.05 5.98
C ASN A 141 17.02 -10.16 6.68
N SER A 142 16.60 -10.55 7.86
CA SER A 142 17.21 -11.63 8.65
C SER A 142 16.76 -13.05 8.25
N ARG A 143 15.62 -13.20 7.54
CA ARG A 143 15.06 -14.51 7.17
C ARG A 143 15.97 -15.28 6.23
N ASP A 144 15.72 -16.57 6.14
CA ASP A 144 16.38 -17.46 5.18
C ASP A 144 15.81 -17.35 3.76
N GLU A 145 14.61 -16.74 3.59
CA GLU A 145 13.98 -16.53 2.30
C GLU A 145 14.13 -15.07 1.84
N ILE A 146 13.94 -14.86 0.53
CA ILE A 146 13.79 -13.53 -0.07
C ILE A 146 12.45 -12.96 0.36
N ILE A 147 12.43 -11.71 0.83
CA ILE A 147 11.20 -10.96 1.05
C ILE A 147 11.05 -9.83 0.04
N TYR A 148 9.80 -9.53 -0.30
CA TYR A 148 9.44 -8.48 -1.25
C TYR A 148 8.64 -7.41 -0.50
N THR A 149 9.12 -6.18 -0.54
CA THR A 149 8.60 -5.08 0.28
C THR A 149 8.52 -3.79 -0.54
N TYR A 150 7.86 -2.75 0.00
CA TYR A 150 7.92 -1.41 -0.58
C TYR A 150 9.35 -0.79 -0.53
N MET A 151 10.24 -1.39 0.25
CA MET A 151 11.67 -1.11 0.22
C MET A 151 12.41 -1.99 -0.81
N GLY A 152 11.69 -2.64 -1.74
CA GLY A 152 12.23 -3.50 -2.78
C GLY A 152 12.46 -4.94 -2.32
N LYS A 153 13.26 -5.65 -3.11
CA LYS A 153 13.66 -7.05 -2.86
C LYS A 153 14.80 -7.09 -1.84
N LEU A 154 14.55 -7.75 -0.71
CA LEU A 154 15.54 -7.94 0.34
C LEU A 154 15.98 -9.41 0.39
N LEU A 155 17.28 -9.62 0.21
CA LEU A 155 17.90 -10.94 0.17
C LEU A 155 18.05 -11.54 1.58
N PRO A 156 18.11 -12.89 1.67
CA PRO A 156 18.21 -13.59 2.95
C PRO A 156 19.47 -13.22 3.74
N ARG A 157 19.39 -13.38 5.06
CA ARG A 157 20.56 -13.32 5.97
C ARG A 157 21.38 -12.03 5.79
N PHE A 158 20.71 -10.88 5.71
CA PHE A 158 21.33 -9.55 5.58
C PHE A 158 22.25 -9.39 4.34
N ARG A 159 21.98 -10.08 3.23
CA ARG A 159 22.85 -10.05 2.04
C ARG A 159 22.74 -8.79 1.20
N ASN A 160 21.72 -7.98 1.43
CA ASN A 160 21.62 -6.62 0.90
C ASN A 160 20.84 -5.72 1.86
N ALA A 161 20.95 -4.43 1.62
CA ALA A 161 20.10 -3.42 2.25
C ALA A 161 19.62 -2.42 1.19
N THR A 162 18.52 -1.76 1.46
CA THR A 162 17.95 -0.68 0.62
C THR A 162 17.58 0.51 1.48
N PHE A 163 17.66 1.71 0.89
CA PHE A 163 17.24 2.93 1.56
C PHE A 163 16.48 3.85 0.61
N SER A 164 15.75 4.82 1.17
CA SER A 164 15.04 5.85 0.42
C SER A 164 15.43 7.23 0.92
N GLY A 165 15.04 8.26 0.18
CA GLY A 165 15.34 9.66 0.51
C GLY A 165 16.56 10.20 -0.22
N SER A 166 16.69 11.52 -0.21
CA SER A 166 17.74 12.26 -0.93
C SER A 166 18.86 12.81 -0.03
N GLY A 167 18.80 12.53 1.28
CA GLY A 167 19.81 13.01 2.24
C GLY A 167 19.83 14.53 2.32
N ALA A 168 20.96 15.15 2.18
CA ALA A 168 21.16 16.59 2.25
C ALA A 168 20.34 17.41 1.22
N LEU A 169 19.84 16.76 0.14
CA LEU A 169 18.93 17.41 -0.81
C LEU A 169 17.46 17.40 -0.35
N ASN A 170 17.12 16.72 0.74
CA ASN A 170 15.74 16.57 1.19
C ASN A 170 15.22 17.91 1.76
N PRO A 171 14.04 18.41 1.33
CA PRO A 171 13.45 19.64 1.82
C PRO A 171 13.39 19.72 3.35
N LEU A 172 12.83 18.70 4.02
CA LEU A 172 12.64 18.69 5.47
C LEU A 172 13.92 18.41 6.27
N MET A 173 15.05 18.13 5.61
CA MET A 173 16.36 18.13 6.26
C MET A 173 16.99 19.53 6.25
N ASN A 174 16.60 20.36 5.28
CA ASN A 174 17.05 21.75 5.16
C ASN A 174 16.19 22.73 5.97
N ASP A 175 14.93 22.39 6.21
CA ASP A 175 14.02 23.12 7.10
C ASP A 175 13.33 22.12 8.08
N PRO A 176 14.07 21.59 9.06
CA PRO A 176 13.57 20.55 9.96
C PRO A 176 12.55 21.04 10.99
N ASP A 177 12.44 22.34 11.18
CA ASP A 177 11.53 22.98 12.15
C ASP A 177 10.35 23.68 11.45
N TYR A 178 10.22 23.52 10.12
CA TYR A 178 9.10 24.05 9.31
C TYR A 178 8.97 25.58 9.37
N GLU A 179 10.11 26.30 9.39
CA GLU A 179 10.12 27.77 9.45
C GLU A 179 9.62 28.39 8.14
N THR A 180 9.88 27.73 7.00
CA THR A 180 9.52 28.22 5.66
C THR A 180 8.58 27.28 4.91
N ILE A 181 8.44 26.04 5.38
CA ILE A 181 7.56 25.04 4.80
C ILE A 181 6.29 24.91 5.64
N GLY A 182 5.15 25.26 5.06
CA GLY A 182 3.84 25.17 5.70
C GLY A 182 2.72 25.07 4.67
N ILE A 183 1.47 25.10 5.12
CA ILE A 183 0.30 25.07 4.24
C ILE A 183 0.34 26.31 3.32
N GLY A 184 0.16 26.10 2.03
CA GLY A 184 0.23 27.14 1.02
C GLY A 184 1.64 27.36 0.44
N THR A 185 2.69 26.74 0.99
CA THR A 185 4.03 26.80 0.39
C THR A 185 4.00 26.27 -1.03
N ARG A 186 4.42 27.12 -1.98
CA ARG A 186 4.55 26.75 -3.39
C ARG A 186 5.78 25.87 -3.59
N ILE A 187 5.61 24.80 -4.36
CA ILE A 187 6.64 23.79 -4.60
C ILE A 187 6.76 23.45 -6.09
N PHE A 188 7.92 22.97 -6.49
CA PHE A 188 8.06 22.19 -7.71
C PHE A 188 7.48 20.80 -7.49
N LEU A 189 6.56 20.36 -8.36
CA LEU A 189 5.91 19.05 -8.27
C LEU A 189 5.78 18.42 -9.64
N GLY A 190 6.55 17.37 -9.89
CA GLY A 190 6.45 16.58 -11.12
C GLY A 190 6.74 17.32 -12.43
N GLY A 191 7.43 18.46 -12.39
CA GLY A 191 7.68 19.30 -13.57
C GLY A 191 6.74 20.49 -13.70
N GLY A 192 5.75 20.59 -12.82
CA GLY A 192 4.84 21.73 -12.69
C GLY A 192 4.98 22.42 -11.34
N GLN A 193 4.14 23.41 -11.11
CA GLN A 193 3.98 24.03 -9.79
C GLN A 193 2.93 23.28 -8.98
N GLY A 194 3.18 23.10 -7.70
CA GLY A 194 2.25 22.54 -6.74
C GLY A 194 2.29 23.30 -5.42
N TYR A 195 1.58 22.77 -4.43
CA TYR A 195 1.46 23.39 -3.12
C TYR A 195 1.48 22.31 -2.01
N VAL A 196 2.06 22.67 -0.89
CA VAL A 196 1.83 21.98 0.39
C VAL A 196 0.41 22.31 0.84
N ILE A 197 -0.40 21.30 1.16
CA ILE A 197 -1.80 21.47 1.56
C ILE A 197 -2.09 20.98 2.98
N GLY A 198 -1.08 20.50 3.66
CA GLY A 198 -1.14 20.06 5.05
C GLY A 198 0.10 19.28 5.44
N GLU A 199 0.16 18.93 6.72
CA GLU A 199 1.06 17.88 7.18
C GLU A 199 0.69 16.56 6.51
N GLY A 200 1.68 15.77 6.14
CA GLY A 200 1.44 14.46 5.54
C GLY A 200 0.90 13.47 6.58
N THR A 201 0.14 12.47 6.11
CA THR A 201 -0.30 11.40 7.00
C THR A 201 0.90 10.73 7.69
N GLN A 202 0.76 10.37 8.96
CA GLN A 202 1.86 9.89 9.82
C GLN A 202 2.98 10.93 10.05
N HIS A 203 2.65 12.21 9.99
CA HIS A 203 3.56 13.28 10.41
C HIS A 203 3.87 13.12 11.90
N ASP A 204 5.16 12.98 12.23
CA ASP A 204 5.65 12.69 13.59
C ASP A 204 6.97 13.44 13.84
N PRO A 205 6.91 14.77 13.95
CA PRO A 205 8.09 15.62 14.06
C PRO A 205 8.90 15.37 15.33
N GLY A 206 8.24 14.98 16.42
CA GLY A 206 8.91 14.62 17.68
C GLY A 206 9.89 13.44 17.52
N ASN A 207 9.60 12.53 16.60
CA ASN A 207 10.50 11.44 16.22
C ASN A 207 11.35 11.78 14.97
N ARG A 208 11.39 13.04 14.56
CA ARG A 208 12.07 13.52 13.34
C ARG A 208 11.61 12.78 12.08
N PHE A 209 10.31 12.54 12.00
CA PHE A 209 9.66 11.91 10.86
C PHE A 209 8.58 12.83 10.29
N GLY A 210 9.00 14.05 9.93
CA GLY A 210 8.14 14.99 9.24
C GLY A 210 7.76 14.50 7.84
N THR A 211 6.53 14.80 7.43
CA THR A 211 5.98 14.48 6.10
C THR A 211 5.07 15.61 5.62
N LEU A 212 4.88 15.71 4.31
CA LEU A 212 4.06 16.75 3.68
C LEU A 212 2.92 16.12 2.87
N MET A 213 1.75 16.74 2.92
CA MET A 213 0.68 16.50 1.97
C MET A 213 0.78 17.56 0.86
N VAL A 214 0.82 17.08 -0.39
CA VAL A 214 1.01 17.98 -1.54
C VAL A 214 -0.01 17.76 -2.63
N ARG A 215 -0.31 18.83 -3.40
CA ARG A 215 -1.22 18.84 -4.55
C ARG A 215 -0.61 19.56 -5.72
N GLY A 216 -0.88 19.09 -6.95
CA GLY A 216 -0.53 19.82 -8.18
C GLY A 216 -1.39 19.39 -9.37
N ASP A 217 -1.36 20.20 -10.43
CA ASP A 217 -2.07 19.96 -11.67
C ASP A 217 -1.28 19.01 -12.57
N CYS A 218 -1.76 17.77 -12.73
CA CYS A 218 -1.12 16.74 -13.55
C CYS A 218 -1.01 17.14 -15.04
N LYS A 219 -1.88 18.01 -15.54
CA LYS A 219 -1.82 18.50 -16.92
C LYS A 219 -0.53 19.28 -17.21
N LYS A 220 0.07 19.85 -16.17
CA LYS A 220 1.32 20.63 -16.21
C LYS A 220 2.56 19.82 -15.82
N MET A 221 2.40 18.53 -15.52
CA MET A 221 3.50 17.66 -15.10
C MET A 221 4.14 16.95 -16.30
N SER A 222 5.32 16.35 -16.05
CA SER A 222 6.09 15.60 -17.01
C SER A 222 6.26 14.15 -16.57
N SER A 223 6.07 13.20 -17.49
CA SER A 223 6.31 11.78 -17.25
C SER A 223 7.79 11.43 -16.96
N GLU A 224 8.73 12.34 -17.19
CA GLU A 224 10.10 12.19 -16.70
C GLU A 224 10.20 12.30 -15.17
N LEU A 225 9.30 13.06 -14.56
CA LEU A 225 9.31 13.45 -13.14
C LEU A 225 8.11 12.91 -12.34
N ILE A 226 7.20 12.24 -13.03
CA ILE A 226 6.09 11.44 -12.49
C ILE A 226 6.08 10.11 -13.23
N ARG A 227 6.46 9.01 -12.57
CA ARG A 227 6.59 7.71 -13.23
C ARG A 227 5.92 6.60 -12.45
N GLY A 228 5.08 5.82 -13.11
CA GLY A 228 4.60 4.55 -12.61
C GLY A 228 5.75 3.56 -12.43
N ALA A 229 5.70 2.77 -11.39
CA ALA A 229 6.66 1.72 -11.13
C ALA A 229 5.99 0.51 -10.48
N ALA A 230 6.56 -0.67 -10.70
CA ALA A 230 6.12 -1.89 -10.07
C ALA A 230 7.29 -2.53 -9.30
N PHE A 231 7.05 -2.90 -8.04
CA PHE A 231 7.98 -3.69 -7.26
C PHE A 231 7.56 -5.16 -7.31
N THR A 232 8.48 -6.02 -7.74
CA THR A 232 8.26 -7.46 -7.91
C THR A 232 7.56 -8.07 -6.68
N LYS A 233 6.45 -8.74 -6.88
CA LYS A 233 5.64 -9.41 -5.84
C LYS A 233 5.19 -8.50 -4.66
N TYR A 234 5.34 -7.19 -4.78
CA TYR A 234 4.85 -6.25 -3.77
C TYR A 234 3.66 -5.44 -4.30
N GLY A 235 3.79 -4.83 -5.45
CA GLY A 235 2.73 -4.01 -6.05
C GLY A 235 3.25 -2.82 -6.82
N THR A 236 2.32 -1.98 -7.23
CA THR A 236 2.59 -0.78 -8.02
C THR A 236 2.69 0.47 -7.14
N THR A 237 3.31 1.50 -7.68
CA THR A 237 3.52 2.78 -7.00
C THR A 237 3.71 3.90 -8.03
N LEU A 238 3.86 5.13 -7.55
CA LEU A 238 4.20 6.30 -8.36
C LEU A 238 5.48 6.93 -7.83
N CYS A 239 6.49 7.09 -8.67
CA CYS A 239 7.65 7.92 -8.38
C CYS A 239 7.30 9.39 -8.63
N VAL A 240 7.54 10.23 -7.63
CA VAL A 240 7.14 11.64 -7.64
C VAL A 240 8.35 12.52 -7.40
N GLY A 241 8.55 13.51 -8.27
CA GLY A 241 9.57 14.54 -8.13
C GLY A 241 9.04 15.75 -7.38
N VAL A 242 9.69 16.11 -6.28
CA VAL A 242 9.37 17.32 -5.48
C VAL A 242 10.62 18.14 -5.26
N GLY A 243 10.50 19.44 -5.41
CA GLY A 243 11.51 20.42 -5.02
C GLY A 243 10.87 21.57 -4.22
N ILE A 244 11.50 21.97 -3.14
CA ILE A 244 11.02 23.07 -2.30
C ILE A 244 12.16 24.08 -2.13
N PRO A 245 11.94 25.35 -2.45
CA PRO A 245 12.92 26.40 -2.15
C PRO A 245 12.85 26.74 -0.66
N ILE A 246 14.02 26.87 -0.03
CA ILE A 246 14.16 27.29 1.35
C ILE A 246 14.73 28.73 1.35
N PRO A 247 13.91 29.77 1.54
CA PRO A 247 14.41 31.10 1.71
C PRO A 247 15.21 31.23 3.00
N ILE A 248 16.37 31.87 2.93
CA ILE A 248 17.29 31.99 4.06
C ILE A 248 16.92 33.24 4.85
N LEU A 249 15.97 33.10 5.78
CA LEU A 249 15.40 34.23 6.53
C LEU A 249 16.23 34.64 7.75
N ASN A 250 17.14 33.79 8.21
CA ASN A 250 17.99 34.01 9.37
C ASN A 250 19.22 33.12 9.36
N GLU A 251 20.18 33.39 10.26
CA GLU A 251 21.39 32.58 10.42
C GLU A 251 21.11 31.14 10.83
N GLY A 252 20.02 30.88 11.56
CA GLY A 252 19.59 29.56 11.95
C GLY A 252 19.28 28.66 10.71
N LEU A 253 18.53 29.20 9.75
CA LEU A 253 18.26 28.53 8.47
C LEU A 253 19.52 28.39 7.63
N ALA A 254 20.40 29.40 7.58
CA ALA A 254 21.69 29.28 6.90
C ALA A 254 22.52 28.12 7.44
N LYS A 255 22.54 27.92 8.76
CA LYS A 255 23.22 26.79 9.41
C LYS A 255 22.52 25.45 9.09
N LYS A 256 21.18 25.37 9.17
CA LYS A 256 20.41 24.16 8.87
C LYS A 256 20.59 23.70 7.42
N THR A 257 20.57 24.63 6.46
CA THR A 257 20.75 24.34 5.04
C THR A 257 22.21 24.01 4.64
N ALA A 258 23.14 24.13 5.57
CA ALA A 258 24.53 23.68 5.42
C ALA A 258 24.73 22.17 5.78
N ILE A 259 23.66 21.43 6.09
CA ILE A 259 23.70 20.02 6.49
C ILE A 259 24.36 19.14 5.42
N LEU A 260 25.13 18.14 5.86
CA LEU A 260 25.78 17.14 4.99
C LEU A 260 25.20 15.75 5.20
N ASP A 261 25.38 14.88 4.21
CA ASP A 261 24.94 13.49 4.27
C ASP A 261 25.55 12.68 5.44
N GLU A 262 26.73 13.06 5.93
CA GLU A 262 27.37 12.45 7.10
C GLU A 262 26.72 12.82 8.43
N GLU A 263 26.02 13.96 8.47
CA GLU A 263 25.29 14.46 9.64
C GLU A 263 23.87 13.88 9.72
N ILE A 264 23.35 13.31 8.63
CA ILE A 264 22.02 12.71 8.54
C ILE A 264 22.14 11.21 8.81
N VAL A 265 21.68 10.79 9.98
CA VAL A 265 21.76 9.40 10.44
C VAL A 265 20.39 8.76 10.50
N THR A 266 20.27 7.50 10.07
CA THR A 266 19.05 6.72 10.14
C THR A 266 19.28 5.33 10.73
N ASP A 267 18.19 4.63 11.07
CA ASP A 267 18.25 3.28 11.63
C ASP A 267 18.33 2.22 10.52
N ILE A 268 19.15 1.19 10.73
CA ILE A 268 19.11 -0.06 9.96
C ILE A 268 18.05 -0.95 10.62
N VAL A 269 17.05 -1.37 9.84
CA VAL A 269 15.86 -2.05 10.36
C VAL A 269 15.64 -3.39 9.69
N ASP A 270 15.37 -4.43 10.50
CA ASP A 270 15.10 -5.77 10.01
C ASP A 270 13.64 -5.93 9.57
N TYR A 271 13.41 -5.99 8.27
CA TYR A 271 12.11 -6.25 7.65
C TYR A 271 11.73 -7.74 7.61
N GLY A 272 12.66 -8.61 7.95
CA GLY A 272 12.39 -10.04 8.13
C GLY A 272 11.42 -10.31 9.30
N ILE A 273 11.33 -9.42 10.27
CA ILE A 273 10.43 -9.54 11.42
C ILE A 273 9.14 -8.74 11.15
N PRO A 274 7.97 -9.40 10.99
CA PRO A 274 6.71 -8.75 10.59
C PRO A 274 6.00 -8.09 11.79
N ARG A 275 6.67 -7.15 12.45
CA ARG A 275 6.11 -6.35 13.54
C ARG A 275 6.03 -4.90 13.13
N ARG A 276 5.15 -4.11 13.77
CA ARG A 276 5.11 -2.66 13.58
C ARG A 276 6.44 -2.04 14.00
N GLU A 277 6.91 -2.35 15.17
CA GLU A 277 8.22 -1.96 15.69
C GLU A 277 9.23 -3.07 15.37
N ARG A 278 9.91 -2.90 14.26
CA ARG A 278 10.91 -3.85 13.80
C ARG A 278 12.22 -3.67 14.55
N PRO A 279 13.01 -4.74 14.75
CA PRO A 279 14.32 -4.64 15.38
C PRO A 279 15.24 -3.67 14.63
N LYS A 280 15.92 -2.80 15.40
CA LYS A 280 16.98 -1.93 14.92
C LYS A 280 18.31 -2.64 15.08
N LEU A 281 19.08 -2.76 14.01
CA LEU A 281 20.36 -3.45 13.97
C LEU A 281 21.55 -2.51 14.17
N GLY A 282 21.32 -1.21 14.03
CA GLY A 282 22.35 -0.18 14.14
C GLY A 282 21.91 1.12 13.52
N ARG A 283 22.83 2.07 13.41
CA ARG A 283 22.62 3.38 12.79
C ARG A 283 23.65 3.58 11.68
N VAL A 284 23.26 4.32 10.67
CA VAL A 284 24.07 4.57 9.47
C VAL A 284 23.82 5.98 8.94
N SER A 285 24.85 6.66 8.48
CA SER A 285 24.75 7.97 7.83
C SER A 285 24.34 7.85 6.35
N TYR A 286 23.74 8.91 5.80
CA TYR A 286 23.46 8.96 4.36
C TYR A 286 24.74 8.97 3.50
N LYS A 287 25.88 9.44 4.04
CA LYS A 287 27.17 9.33 3.38
C LYS A 287 27.58 7.86 3.19
N GLU A 288 27.48 7.04 4.24
CA GLU A 288 27.72 5.59 4.16
C GLU A 288 26.71 4.90 3.25
N LEU A 289 25.40 5.20 3.36
CA LEU A 289 24.38 4.66 2.47
C LEU A 289 24.67 4.96 0.97
N LYS A 290 25.14 6.15 0.68
CA LYS A 290 25.50 6.58 -0.69
C LYS A 290 26.82 6.01 -1.20
N SER A 291 27.68 5.44 -0.34
CA SER A 291 28.89 4.76 -0.74
C SER A 291 28.66 3.43 -1.46
N GLY A 292 27.44 2.83 -1.25
CA GLY A 292 27.06 1.55 -1.87
C GLY A 292 27.32 0.33 -0.99
N ALA A 293 27.97 0.48 0.18
CA ALA A 293 28.20 -0.58 1.15
C ALA A 293 28.13 -0.04 2.57
N ILE A 294 27.63 -0.87 3.50
CA ILE A 294 27.53 -0.58 4.93
C ILE A 294 27.88 -1.82 5.73
N THR A 295 28.18 -1.67 7.01
CA THR A 295 28.45 -2.80 7.90
C THR A 295 27.19 -3.19 8.68
N ILE A 296 26.81 -4.47 8.63
CA ILE A 296 25.73 -5.07 9.42
C ILE A 296 26.28 -6.36 10.08
N ASN A 297 26.24 -6.45 11.41
CA ASN A 297 26.74 -7.61 12.15
C ASN A 297 28.19 -7.98 11.72
N ASP A 298 29.08 -7.00 11.69
CA ASP A 298 30.51 -7.10 11.34
C ASP A 298 30.78 -7.61 9.90
N LYS A 299 29.76 -7.55 9.03
CA LYS A 299 29.89 -7.92 7.62
C LYS A 299 29.60 -6.74 6.72
N GLU A 300 30.37 -6.62 5.64
CA GLU A 300 30.08 -5.67 4.58
C GLU A 300 28.86 -6.13 3.79
N VAL A 301 27.88 -5.24 3.67
CA VAL A 301 26.59 -5.48 3.01
C VAL A 301 26.37 -4.43 1.95
N ARG A 302 26.09 -4.87 0.73
CA ARG A 302 25.75 -3.97 -0.37
C ARG A 302 24.45 -3.24 -0.10
N VAL A 303 24.44 -1.92 -0.28
CA VAL A 303 23.25 -1.08 -0.10
C VAL A 303 22.90 -0.36 -1.42
N SER A 304 21.61 -0.21 -1.69
CA SER A 304 21.10 0.41 -2.90
C SER A 304 20.00 1.43 -2.61
N PRO A 305 20.00 2.60 -3.27
CA PRO A 305 18.92 3.58 -3.14
C PRO A 305 17.67 3.15 -3.92
N LEU A 306 16.50 3.44 -3.37
CA LEU A 306 15.21 3.39 -4.07
C LEU A 306 14.82 4.74 -4.66
N SER A 307 15.47 5.81 -4.20
CA SER A 307 15.31 7.17 -4.71
C SER A 307 16.41 7.50 -5.73
N SER A 308 16.07 8.22 -6.79
CA SER A 308 17.05 8.68 -7.77
C SER A 308 17.69 9.99 -7.31
N LEU A 309 18.90 9.91 -6.79
CA LEU A 309 19.70 11.07 -6.39
C LEU A 309 20.04 11.97 -7.57
N LYS A 310 20.27 11.38 -8.76
CA LYS A 310 20.51 12.13 -10.00
C LYS A 310 19.29 12.98 -10.36
N THR A 311 18.09 12.40 -10.31
CA THR A 311 16.85 13.11 -10.62
C THR A 311 16.51 14.14 -9.53
N ALA A 312 16.77 13.82 -8.25
CA ALA A 312 16.59 14.77 -7.16
C ALA A 312 17.45 16.04 -7.33
N ARG A 313 18.72 15.87 -7.75
CA ARG A 313 19.63 17.00 -8.08
C ARG A 313 19.11 17.78 -9.29
N LYS A 314 18.71 17.09 -10.37
CA LYS A 314 18.10 17.74 -11.55
C LYS A 314 16.90 18.61 -11.16
N ILE A 315 16.06 18.13 -10.24
CA ILE A 315 14.89 18.89 -9.73
C ILE A 315 15.33 20.16 -9.01
N ALA A 316 16.32 20.07 -8.12
CA ALA A 316 16.82 21.25 -7.40
C ALA A 316 17.43 22.27 -8.37
N GLU A 317 18.13 21.83 -9.42
CA GLU A 317 18.70 22.69 -10.47
C GLU A 317 17.61 23.34 -11.34
N ILE A 318 16.56 22.59 -11.73
CA ILE A 318 15.44 23.17 -12.48
C ILE A 318 14.73 24.22 -11.63
N LEU A 319 14.45 23.93 -10.35
CA LEU A 319 13.82 24.88 -9.44
C LEU A 319 14.66 26.13 -9.26
N LYS A 320 15.98 25.99 -9.14
CA LYS A 320 16.91 27.12 -9.11
C LYS A 320 16.75 28.00 -10.35
N SER A 321 16.83 27.39 -11.54
CA SER A 321 16.65 28.10 -12.82
C SER A 321 15.28 28.80 -12.91
N TRP A 322 14.22 28.18 -12.42
CA TRP A 322 12.88 28.81 -12.41
C TRP A 322 12.79 30.04 -11.50
N ILE A 323 13.50 30.03 -10.38
CA ILE A 323 13.59 31.19 -9.47
C ILE A 323 14.42 32.29 -10.14
N GLU A 324 15.58 31.98 -10.69
CA GLU A 324 16.48 32.95 -11.32
C GLU A 324 15.86 33.63 -12.54
N ASN A 325 15.06 32.95 -13.33
CA ASN A 325 14.36 33.50 -14.51
C ASN A 325 12.95 34.03 -14.21
N SER A 326 12.54 34.12 -12.94
CA SER A 326 11.24 34.58 -12.50
C SER A 326 10.03 33.76 -13.00
N SER A 327 10.23 32.49 -13.34
CA SER A 327 9.14 31.56 -13.66
C SER A 327 8.51 30.94 -12.42
N PHE A 328 9.16 31.06 -11.27
CA PHE A 328 8.70 30.55 -9.98
C PHE A 328 8.88 31.62 -8.90
N TYR A 329 7.78 31.94 -8.23
CA TYR A 329 7.78 32.91 -7.11
C TYR A 329 7.68 32.15 -5.79
N LEU A 330 8.48 32.56 -4.81
CA LEU A 330 8.39 32.10 -3.45
C LEU A 330 7.04 32.49 -2.84
N SER A 331 6.53 31.68 -1.92
CA SER A 331 5.36 32.02 -1.12
C SER A 331 5.65 31.74 0.34
N ALA A 332 5.28 32.67 1.20
CA ALA A 332 5.21 32.38 2.62
C ALA A 332 4.11 31.34 2.87
N PRO A 333 4.24 30.45 3.87
CA PRO A 333 3.15 29.60 4.28
C PRO A 333 1.99 30.45 4.83
N ALA A 334 0.76 30.04 4.48
CA ALA A 334 -0.44 30.64 5.04
C ALA A 334 -0.67 30.15 6.48
N GLU A 335 -0.22 28.95 6.80
CA GLU A 335 -0.34 28.31 8.11
C GLU A 335 0.90 27.43 8.36
N SER A 336 1.36 27.41 9.60
CA SER A 336 2.50 26.56 10.01
C SER A 336 2.08 25.11 10.12
N LEU A 337 3.02 24.18 9.87
CA LEU A 337 2.81 22.78 10.16
C LEU A 337 2.91 22.52 11.68
N PRO A 338 2.16 21.55 12.21
CA PRO A 338 2.26 21.18 13.62
C PRO A 338 3.64 20.60 13.93
N THR A 339 4.19 20.93 15.09
CA THR A 339 5.50 20.47 15.57
C THR A 339 5.41 19.42 16.68
N ASP A 340 4.23 19.20 17.24
CA ASP A 340 3.93 18.35 18.39
C ASP A 340 3.05 17.13 18.06
N THR A 341 2.73 16.90 16.80
CA THR A 341 1.94 15.74 16.35
C THR A 341 2.69 14.45 16.59
N VAL A 342 1.99 13.47 17.16
CA VAL A 342 2.48 12.11 17.38
C VAL A 342 1.65 11.13 16.59
N CYS A 343 2.29 10.28 15.80
CA CYS A 343 1.62 9.24 15.03
C CYS A 343 1.14 8.11 15.94
N LYS A 344 -0.18 7.99 16.10
CA LYS A 344 -0.81 6.95 16.92
C LYS A 344 -0.92 5.63 16.15
N PRO A 345 -0.65 4.47 16.79
CA PRO A 345 -0.97 3.18 16.20
C PRO A 345 -2.49 3.02 16.07
N MET A 346 -2.90 2.12 15.18
CA MET A 346 -4.29 1.66 15.18
C MET A 346 -4.62 1.10 16.57
N LYS A 347 -5.80 1.44 17.10
CA LYS A 347 -6.32 0.83 18.32
C LYS A 347 -6.25 -0.68 18.17
N GLN A 348 -5.77 -1.38 19.20
CA GLN A 348 -5.79 -2.83 19.19
C GLN A 348 -7.23 -3.28 18.95
N THR A 349 -7.42 -3.99 17.86
CA THR A 349 -8.63 -4.75 17.60
C THR A 349 -8.46 -6.11 18.27
N GLU A 350 -9.55 -6.74 18.68
CA GLU A 350 -9.56 -8.16 19.00
C GLU A 350 -8.94 -8.90 17.80
N GLU A 351 -8.06 -9.86 18.08
CA GLU A 351 -7.50 -10.68 17.01
C GLU A 351 -8.65 -11.33 16.25
N ILE A 352 -8.71 -11.09 14.96
CA ILE A 352 -9.65 -11.81 14.11
C ILE A 352 -9.19 -13.26 14.11
N ALA A 353 -9.94 -14.12 14.78
CA ALA A 353 -9.68 -15.54 14.74
C ALA A 353 -10.07 -16.08 13.35
N PHE A 354 -9.15 -16.75 12.71
CA PHE A 354 -9.37 -17.38 11.41
C PHE A 354 -9.74 -18.84 11.57
N VAL A 355 -10.41 -19.40 10.56
CA VAL A 355 -10.84 -20.80 10.51
C VAL A 355 -9.70 -21.78 10.78
N ASN A 356 -8.50 -21.53 10.27
CA ASN A 356 -7.32 -22.37 10.50
C ASN A 356 -6.93 -22.52 11.99
N SER A 357 -7.28 -21.55 12.83
CA SER A 357 -6.93 -21.59 14.27
C SER A 357 -7.75 -22.61 15.07
N VAL A 358 -8.88 -23.07 14.53
CA VAL A 358 -9.81 -24.04 15.17
C VAL A 358 -10.11 -25.23 14.29
N THR A 359 -9.53 -25.27 13.06
CA THR A 359 -9.69 -26.41 12.16
C THR A 359 -9.03 -27.67 12.75
N HIS A 360 -9.77 -28.75 12.78
CA HIS A 360 -9.26 -30.06 13.17
C HIS A 360 -9.42 -31.07 12.03
N ALA A 361 -8.76 -32.22 12.15
CA ALA A 361 -8.82 -33.28 11.13
C ALA A 361 -10.26 -33.72 10.91
N ALA A 362 -10.72 -33.73 9.66
CA ALA A 362 -12.01 -34.25 9.30
C ALA A 362 -11.98 -35.78 9.31
N VAL A 363 -13.02 -36.38 9.90
CA VAL A 363 -13.29 -37.81 9.68
C VAL A 363 -13.83 -37.98 8.27
N THR A 364 -13.18 -38.82 7.44
CA THR A 364 -13.51 -38.96 6.03
C THR A 364 -13.98 -40.38 5.69
N CYS A 365 -14.70 -40.53 4.58
CA CYS A 365 -15.08 -41.77 3.95
C CYS A 365 -15.14 -41.60 2.42
N THR A 366 -15.28 -42.70 1.70
CA THR A 366 -15.54 -42.72 0.25
C THR A 366 -17.00 -43.02 -0.08
N GLU A 367 -17.44 -42.68 -1.31
CA GLU A 367 -18.85 -42.83 -1.72
C GLU A 367 -19.34 -44.25 -1.76
N ASP A 368 -18.48 -45.23 -1.93
CA ASP A 368 -18.75 -46.67 -2.09
C ASP A 368 -18.85 -47.42 -0.75
N GLU A 369 -18.54 -46.77 0.36
CA GLU A 369 -18.63 -47.37 1.67
C GLU A 369 -20.09 -47.70 2.08
N GLU A 370 -20.26 -48.69 2.91
CA GLU A 370 -21.58 -49.03 3.48
C GLU A 370 -21.96 -48.07 4.61
N ILE A 371 -23.25 -47.79 4.72
CA ILE A 371 -23.82 -46.92 5.79
C ILE A 371 -23.39 -47.40 7.18
N LYS A 372 -23.36 -48.76 7.39
CA LYS A 372 -22.97 -49.36 8.67
C LYS A 372 -21.52 -48.99 9.05
N ALA A 373 -20.60 -49.10 8.12
CA ALA A 373 -19.18 -48.75 8.35
C ALA A 373 -19.00 -47.25 8.72
N VAL A 374 -19.73 -46.38 8.03
CA VAL A 374 -19.71 -44.95 8.33
C VAL A 374 -20.38 -44.64 9.68
N ALA A 375 -21.45 -45.34 10.04
CA ALA A 375 -22.10 -45.23 11.36
C ALA A 375 -21.15 -45.64 12.49
N GLU A 376 -20.44 -46.74 12.34
CA GLU A 376 -19.41 -47.21 13.30
C GLU A 376 -18.28 -46.17 13.43
N ARG A 377 -17.86 -45.55 12.32
CA ARG A 377 -16.86 -44.49 12.31
C ARG A 377 -17.33 -43.24 13.07
N ILE A 378 -18.58 -42.80 12.89
CA ILE A 378 -19.22 -41.72 13.64
C ILE A 378 -19.17 -41.98 15.14
N ILE A 379 -19.52 -43.19 15.57
CA ILE A 379 -19.53 -43.58 16.98
C ILE A 379 -18.11 -43.64 17.53
N ASN A 380 -17.18 -44.29 16.85
CA ASN A 380 -15.81 -44.50 17.30
C ASN A 380 -15.03 -43.19 17.45
N HIS A 381 -15.31 -42.20 16.60
CA HIS A 381 -14.66 -40.88 16.65
C HIS A 381 -15.49 -39.82 17.40
N SER A 382 -16.70 -40.19 17.89
CA SER A 382 -17.60 -39.27 18.58
C SER A 382 -17.88 -37.96 17.79
N VAL A 383 -18.10 -38.09 16.48
CA VAL A 383 -18.37 -36.96 15.58
C VAL A 383 -19.79 -37.02 15.03
N ASN A 384 -20.32 -35.82 14.66
CA ASN A 384 -21.64 -35.74 14.03
C ASN A 384 -21.57 -35.62 12.49
N HIS A 385 -20.39 -35.39 11.94
CA HIS A 385 -20.18 -35.09 10.53
C HIS A 385 -19.04 -35.97 9.97
N VAL A 386 -19.26 -36.56 8.84
CA VAL A 386 -18.24 -37.30 8.07
C VAL A 386 -18.15 -36.67 6.68
N VAL A 387 -16.95 -36.30 6.27
CA VAL A 387 -16.70 -35.67 4.97
C VAL A 387 -16.45 -36.79 3.94
N VAL A 388 -17.20 -36.75 2.86
CA VAL A 388 -17.02 -37.72 1.76
C VAL A 388 -15.99 -37.16 0.77
N THR A 389 -14.94 -37.93 0.51
CA THR A 389 -13.84 -37.56 -0.38
C THR A 389 -13.63 -38.60 -1.47
N ASP A 390 -12.94 -38.21 -2.54
CA ASP A 390 -12.37 -39.19 -3.49
C ASP A 390 -10.99 -39.69 -3.02
N GLU A 391 -10.38 -40.56 -3.79
CA GLU A 391 -9.04 -41.12 -3.54
C GLU A 391 -7.93 -40.07 -3.47
N GLN A 392 -8.15 -38.89 -4.04
CA GLN A 392 -7.21 -37.75 -4.02
C GLN A 392 -7.46 -36.81 -2.84
N GLY A 393 -8.45 -37.10 -1.97
CA GLY A 393 -8.84 -36.30 -0.83
C GLY A 393 -9.68 -35.06 -1.19
N LYS A 394 -10.24 -34.97 -2.40
CA LYS A 394 -11.13 -33.88 -2.82
C LYS A 394 -12.54 -34.11 -2.31
N LEU A 395 -13.17 -32.99 -1.88
CA LEU A 395 -14.54 -33.00 -1.37
C LEU A 395 -15.56 -33.50 -2.41
N ARG A 396 -16.32 -34.52 -2.08
CA ARG A 396 -17.44 -35.10 -2.85
C ARG A 396 -18.79 -34.85 -2.19
N GLY A 397 -18.82 -34.75 -0.86
CA GLY A 397 -20.04 -34.55 -0.11
C GLY A 397 -19.81 -34.50 1.39
N ILE A 398 -20.91 -34.51 2.13
CA ILE A 398 -20.91 -34.62 3.59
C ILE A 398 -22.12 -35.50 4.01
N VAL A 399 -21.96 -36.22 5.11
CA VAL A 399 -23.04 -37.02 5.74
C VAL A 399 -23.04 -36.72 7.23
N THR A 400 -24.21 -36.61 7.81
CA THR A 400 -24.37 -36.38 9.25
C THR A 400 -24.91 -37.63 9.95
N SER A 401 -24.74 -37.72 11.28
CA SER A 401 -25.38 -38.75 12.12
C SER A 401 -26.90 -38.81 11.89
N TRP A 402 -27.54 -37.68 11.62
CA TRP A 402 -28.97 -37.60 11.31
C TRP A 402 -29.31 -38.22 9.95
N ASP A 403 -28.47 -38.05 8.92
CA ASP A 403 -28.68 -38.65 7.61
C ASP A 403 -28.53 -40.17 7.67
N ILE A 404 -27.55 -40.65 8.45
CA ILE A 404 -27.38 -42.07 8.76
C ILE A 404 -28.62 -42.63 9.46
N THR A 405 -29.13 -41.96 10.49
CA THR A 405 -30.33 -42.37 11.21
C THR A 405 -31.55 -42.47 10.30
N LYS A 406 -31.77 -41.48 9.43
CA LYS A 406 -32.85 -41.50 8.43
C LYS A 406 -32.67 -42.67 7.42
N ALA A 407 -31.46 -42.94 7.01
CA ALA A 407 -31.15 -43.97 6.05
C ALA A 407 -31.46 -45.37 6.62
N VAL A 408 -31.04 -45.64 7.86
CA VAL A 408 -31.34 -46.89 8.56
C VAL A 408 -32.84 -47.06 8.72
N ALA A 409 -33.57 -46.03 9.15
CA ALA A 409 -35.03 -46.08 9.28
C ALA A 409 -35.75 -46.36 7.94
N LYS A 410 -35.14 -46.01 6.80
CA LYS A 410 -35.68 -46.26 5.44
C LYS A 410 -35.11 -47.49 4.77
N GLY A 411 -34.34 -48.31 5.48
CA GLY A 411 -33.76 -49.53 4.97
C GLY A 411 -32.69 -49.35 3.87
N LYS A 412 -32.10 -48.17 3.77
CA LYS A 412 -31.01 -47.89 2.83
C LYS A 412 -29.70 -48.50 3.31
N ARG A 413 -28.86 -48.98 2.40
CA ARG A 413 -27.60 -49.63 2.73
C ARG A 413 -26.38 -48.90 2.13
N ARG A 414 -26.54 -48.20 1.01
CA ARG A 414 -25.45 -47.56 0.28
C ARG A 414 -25.32 -46.10 0.69
N LEU A 415 -24.11 -45.67 1.00
CA LEU A 415 -23.79 -44.29 1.35
C LEU A 415 -24.12 -43.28 0.22
N ALA A 416 -23.84 -43.67 -1.03
CA ALA A 416 -24.13 -42.89 -2.22
C ALA A 416 -25.60 -42.37 -2.31
N ASP A 417 -26.54 -43.08 -1.68
CA ASP A 417 -27.98 -42.72 -1.71
C ASP A 417 -28.35 -41.58 -0.74
N ILE A 418 -27.45 -41.18 0.14
CA ILE A 418 -27.71 -40.23 1.22
C ILE A 418 -26.71 -39.07 1.30
N ILE A 419 -25.68 -39.08 0.47
CA ILE A 419 -24.66 -38.03 0.45
C ILE A 419 -25.27 -36.70 0.09
N ILE A 420 -25.00 -35.70 0.91
CA ILE A 420 -25.29 -34.29 0.61
C ILE A 420 -24.16 -33.75 -0.27
N ARG A 421 -24.40 -33.59 -1.57
CA ARG A 421 -23.38 -33.20 -2.56
C ARG A 421 -23.19 -31.69 -2.65
N LYS A 422 -24.22 -30.89 -2.36
CA LYS A 422 -24.14 -29.41 -2.32
C LYS A 422 -23.67 -28.96 -0.94
N VAL A 423 -22.34 -29.03 -0.73
CA VAL A 423 -21.71 -28.73 0.55
C VAL A 423 -21.30 -27.27 0.61
N VAL A 424 -21.68 -26.61 1.67
CA VAL A 424 -21.17 -25.29 2.03
C VAL A 424 -19.80 -25.47 2.68
N THR A 425 -18.80 -24.74 2.21
CA THR A 425 -17.41 -24.89 2.62
C THR A 425 -16.82 -23.57 3.09
N THR A 426 -15.68 -23.64 3.73
CA THR A 426 -14.89 -22.46 4.15
C THR A 426 -13.42 -22.66 3.75
N LYS A 427 -12.63 -21.56 3.85
CA LYS A 427 -11.19 -21.55 3.61
C LYS A 427 -10.42 -21.34 4.90
N PRO A 428 -9.13 -21.74 4.99
CA PRO A 428 -8.32 -21.58 6.19
C PRO A 428 -8.15 -20.12 6.63
N ASP A 429 -8.13 -19.21 5.67
CA ASP A 429 -7.92 -17.77 5.84
C ASP A 429 -9.21 -16.96 5.97
N GLU A 430 -10.37 -17.63 6.04
CA GLU A 430 -11.64 -16.99 6.31
C GLU A 430 -11.80 -16.71 7.82
N SER A 431 -12.43 -15.57 8.19
CA SER A 431 -12.68 -15.26 9.60
C SER A 431 -13.71 -16.23 10.20
N LEU A 432 -13.57 -16.54 11.49
CA LEU A 432 -14.53 -17.36 12.21
C LEU A 432 -15.94 -16.77 12.24
N GLU A 433 -16.04 -15.42 12.24
CA GLU A 433 -17.32 -14.72 12.14
C GLU A 433 -18.00 -14.99 10.78
N ALA A 434 -17.24 -14.99 9.69
CA ALA A 434 -17.78 -15.30 8.37
C ALA A 434 -18.22 -16.78 8.29
N ALA A 435 -17.41 -17.69 8.83
CA ALA A 435 -17.77 -19.10 8.93
C ALA A 435 -19.03 -19.32 9.78
N SER A 436 -19.12 -18.66 10.95
CA SER A 436 -20.30 -18.71 11.81
C SER A 436 -21.56 -18.18 11.10
N ARG A 437 -21.45 -17.04 10.38
CA ARG A 437 -22.57 -16.53 9.57
C ARG A 437 -23.02 -17.50 8.50
N LYS A 438 -22.08 -18.18 7.81
CA LYS A 438 -22.42 -19.24 6.83
C LYS A 438 -23.20 -20.40 7.49
N MET A 439 -22.73 -20.85 8.66
CA MET A 439 -23.42 -21.92 9.41
C MET A 439 -24.85 -21.50 9.75
N ALA A 440 -25.05 -20.30 10.30
CA ALA A 440 -26.36 -19.77 10.64
C ALA A 440 -27.27 -19.58 9.41
N GLN A 441 -26.75 -19.01 8.33
CA GLN A 441 -27.49 -18.76 7.09
C GLN A 441 -27.98 -20.05 6.42
N HIS A 442 -27.17 -21.09 6.47
CA HIS A 442 -27.49 -22.39 5.86
C HIS A 442 -28.08 -23.40 6.85
N GLN A 443 -28.25 -23.01 8.12
CA GLN A 443 -28.75 -23.88 9.20
C GLN A 443 -27.96 -25.19 9.33
N ILE A 444 -26.65 -25.07 9.29
CA ILE A 444 -25.68 -26.19 9.40
C ILE A 444 -24.73 -25.95 10.58
N SER A 445 -24.20 -27.03 11.15
CA SER A 445 -23.32 -26.98 12.33
C SER A 445 -21.86 -27.30 12.04
N ALA A 446 -21.49 -27.51 10.76
CA ALA A 446 -20.12 -27.76 10.36
C ALA A 446 -19.84 -27.29 8.93
N LEU A 447 -18.60 -26.90 8.68
CA LEU A 447 -18.09 -26.54 7.36
C LEU A 447 -16.80 -27.31 7.10
N PRO A 448 -16.71 -28.13 6.04
CA PRO A 448 -15.44 -28.62 5.55
C PRO A 448 -14.53 -27.47 5.15
N VAL A 449 -13.29 -27.50 5.59
CA VAL A 449 -12.24 -26.55 5.24
C VAL A 449 -11.48 -27.09 4.03
N ILE A 450 -11.45 -26.34 2.93
CA ILE A 450 -10.86 -26.79 1.67
C ILE A 450 -9.84 -25.78 1.14
N ASP A 451 -8.89 -26.29 0.35
CA ASP A 451 -7.97 -25.46 -0.43
C ASP A 451 -8.57 -25.03 -1.79
N GLN A 452 -7.75 -24.39 -2.62
CA GLN A 452 -8.15 -23.92 -3.95
C GLN A 452 -8.52 -25.07 -4.92
N ASP A 453 -7.94 -26.26 -4.73
CA ASP A 453 -8.17 -27.45 -5.54
C ASP A 453 -9.30 -28.33 -5.00
N ARG A 454 -10.07 -27.83 -4.02
CA ARG A 454 -11.14 -28.51 -3.30
C ARG A 454 -10.68 -29.72 -2.46
N LYS A 455 -9.38 -29.81 -2.15
CA LYS A 455 -8.87 -30.84 -1.23
C LYS A 455 -9.29 -30.48 0.20
N VAL A 456 -9.74 -31.47 0.95
CA VAL A 456 -10.17 -31.30 2.34
C VAL A 456 -8.94 -31.15 3.24
N LEU A 457 -8.85 -30.01 3.92
CA LEU A 457 -7.81 -29.69 4.89
C LEU A 457 -8.23 -30.03 6.32
N GLY A 458 -9.55 -30.09 6.57
CA GLY A 458 -10.13 -30.36 7.86
C GLY A 458 -11.60 -29.99 7.92
N ILE A 459 -12.12 -29.83 9.13
CA ILE A 459 -13.49 -29.40 9.39
C ILE A 459 -13.50 -28.39 10.55
N VAL A 460 -14.43 -27.46 10.52
CA VAL A 460 -14.77 -26.57 11.64
C VAL A 460 -16.24 -26.73 11.98
N THR A 461 -16.55 -26.79 13.27
CA THR A 461 -17.91 -26.95 13.77
C THR A 461 -18.35 -25.74 14.59
N SER A 462 -19.66 -25.62 14.80
CA SER A 462 -20.22 -24.60 15.70
C SER A 462 -19.73 -24.74 17.15
N GLU A 463 -19.39 -25.97 17.57
CA GLU A 463 -18.83 -26.26 18.88
C GLU A 463 -17.39 -25.73 19.02
N ASP A 464 -16.58 -25.83 17.97
CA ASP A 464 -15.22 -25.28 17.95
C ASP A 464 -15.22 -23.76 18.09
N ILE A 465 -16.15 -23.10 17.38
CA ILE A 465 -16.35 -21.65 17.49
C ILE A 465 -16.83 -21.28 18.90
N ALA A 466 -17.79 -22.01 19.46
CA ALA A 466 -18.31 -21.76 20.80
C ALA A 466 -17.24 -21.92 21.89
N LYS A 467 -16.38 -22.93 21.79
CA LYS A 467 -15.25 -23.13 22.73
C LYS A 467 -14.24 -21.98 22.71
N LEU A 468 -14.07 -21.32 21.58
CA LEU A 468 -13.17 -20.16 21.48
C LEU A 468 -13.80 -18.90 22.12
N LEU A 469 -15.11 -18.72 21.94
CA LEU A 469 -15.85 -17.56 22.47
C LEU A 469 -16.14 -17.69 23.99
N GLY A 470 -16.08 -18.89 24.54
CA GLY A 470 -16.23 -19.17 25.95
C GLY A 470 -14.97 -19.09 26.79
N ARG A 471 -13.84 -18.69 26.18
CA ARG A 471 -12.57 -18.37 26.84
C ARG A 471 -12.42 -16.85 26.98
#